data_ed718897941264a94c4e25c9854b930c
#
_entry.id   ed718897941264a94c4e25c9854b930c
#
_cell.length_a   1.000
_cell.length_b   1.000
_cell.length_c   1.000
_cell.angle_alpha   90.00
_cell.angle_beta   90.00
_cell.angle_gamma   90.00
#
_symmetry.space_group_name_H-M   'P 1'
#
loop_
_entity.id
_entity.type
_entity.pdbx_description
1 polymer ?
#
loop_
_entity_poly.entity_id
_entity_poly.type
_entity_poly.pdbx_seq_one_letter_code
_entity_poly.pdbx_strand_id
1 'polypeptide(L)'
;MNRDPLVVDLDAVLAAAGSVEDPEIRRTLADLELMDGAEVDEDGNVTVHYHLTSPLCPSAFAVQIGREVRRRVMTVAGVTGARVDIQDHFIAAEISRLVNEDEVVSA
;
A
#
# COMPACT_ATOMS: atom_id res chain seq x y z
N MET A 1 0.71 -16.69 -25.40
CA MET A 1 0.19 -15.60 -24.69
C MET A 1 1.24 -14.59 -24.31
N ASN A 2 1.09 -13.47 -24.87
CA ASN A 2 2.06 -12.42 -24.61
C ASN A 2 1.57 -11.46 -23.56
N ARG A 3 2.33 -11.34 -22.54
CA ARG A 3 2.03 -10.38 -21.52
C ARG A 3 2.98 -9.20 -21.72
N ASP A 4 2.42 -8.04 -21.91
CA ASP A 4 3.19 -6.83 -21.98
C ASP A 4 3.95 -6.66 -20.66
N PRO A 5 5.27 -6.54 -20.68
CA PRO A 5 6.03 -6.40 -19.43
C PRO A 5 5.68 -5.14 -18.65
N LEU A 6 5.01 -4.17 -19.30
CA LEU A 6 4.60 -2.95 -18.62
C LEU A 6 3.21 -3.08 -17.96
N VAL A 7 2.53 -4.18 -18.22
CA VAL A 7 1.21 -4.38 -17.61
C VAL A 7 1.37 -4.87 -16.18
N VAL A 8 0.74 -4.17 -15.26
CA VAL A 8 0.76 -4.52 -13.84
C VAL A 8 -0.43 -5.41 -13.53
N ASP A 9 -0.16 -6.52 -12.85
CA ASP A 9 -1.21 -7.42 -12.40
C ASP A 9 -1.74 -6.90 -11.07
N LEU A 10 -2.96 -6.33 -11.07
CA LEU A 10 -3.53 -5.76 -9.86
C LEU A 10 -3.81 -6.81 -8.80
N ASP A 11 -4.09 -8.06 -9.19
CA ASP A 11 -4.25 -9.12 -8.20
C ASP A 11 -2.93 -9.38 -7.46
N ALA A 12 -1.82 -9.33 -8.18
CA ALA A 12 -0.51 -9.47 -7.55
C ALA A 12 -0.21 -8.29 -6.63
N VAL A 13 -0.61 -7.08 -7.03
CA VAL A 13 -0.44 -5.90 -6.19
C VAL A 13 -1.22 -6.06 -4.90
N LEU A 14 -2.48 -6.46 -5.00
CA LEU A 14 -3.32 -6.62 -3.81
C LEU A 14 -2.80 -7.74 -2.91
N ALA A 15 -2.28 -8.81 -3.49
CA ALA A 15 -1.69 -9.89 -2.70
C ALA A 15 -0.44 -9.41 -1.97
N ALA A 16 0.41 -8.65 -2.65
CA ALA A 16 1.63 -8.13 -2.04
C ALA A 16 1.30 -7.18 -0.89
N ALA A 17 0.39 -6.24 -1.13
CA ALA A 17 -0.01 -5.28 -0.10
C ALA A 17 -0.70 -5.99 1.05
N GLY A 18 -1.58 -6.94 0.74
CA GLY A 18 -2.34 -7.65 1.75
C GLY A 18 -1.51 -8.57 2.63
N SER A 19 -0.29 -8.91 2.20
CA SER A 19 0.59 -9.77 2.99
C SER A 19 1.30 -9.04 4.12
N VAL A 20 1.16 -7.72 4.19
CA VAL A 20 1.77 -6.93 5.25
C VAL A 20 1.02 -7.17 6.56
N GLU A 21 1.76 -7.37 7.65
CA GLU A 21 1.16 -7.61 8.96
C GLU A 21 0.99 -6.32 9.74
N ASP A 22 -0.13 -6.22 10.44
CA ASP A 22 -0.33 -5.20 11.44
C ASP A 22 0.55 -5.58 12.65
N PRO A 23 1.49 -4.72 13.05
CA PRO A 23 2.43 -5.09 14.11
C PRO A 23 1.78 -5.28 15.48
N GLU A 24 0.61 -4.68 15.71
CA GLU A 24 -0.08 -4.83 16.99
C GLU A 24 -0.83 -6.14 17.08
N ILE A 25 -1.44 -6.57 15.98
CA ILE A 25 -2.33 -7.72 15.97
C ILE A 25 -1.61 -8.96 15.46
N ARG A 26 -0.56 -8.78 14.69
CA ARG A 26 0.23 -9.87 14.11
C ARG A 26 -0.57 -10.69 13.11
N ARG A 27 -1.46 -10.02 12.38
CA ARG A 27 -2.23 -10.62 11.30
C ARG A 27 -2.08 -9.75 10.06
N THR A 28 -2.23 -10.34 8.89
CA THR A 28 -2.04 -9.61 7.64
C THR A 28 -3.25 -8.71 7.35
N LEU A 29 -3.01 -7.70 6.54
CA LEU A 29 -4.08 -6.81 6.11
C LEU A 29 -5.17 -7.58 5.37
N ALA A 30 -4.77 -8.58 4.58
CA ALA A 30 -5.75 -9.41 3.87
C ALA A 30 -6.61 -10.21 4.83
N ASP A 31 -6.00 -10.82 5.85
CA ASP A 31 -6.74 -11.57 6.85
C ASP A 31 -7.74 -10.70 7.61
N LEU A 32 -7.40 -9.44 7.80
CA LEU A 32 -8.26 -8.50 8.52
C LEU A 32 -9.26 -7.82 7.60
N GLU A 33 -9.24 -8.17 6.30
CA GLU A 33 -10.16 -7.61 5.30
C GLU A 33 -10.07 -6.10 5.20
N LEU A 34 -8.84 -5.59 5.25
CA LEU A 34 -8.61 -4.15 5.24
C LEU A 34 -8.32 -3.58 3.85
N MET A 35 -8.14 -4.45 2.85
CA MET A 35 -7.81 -3.98 1.50
C MET A 35 -9.07 -3.47 0.81
N ASP A 36 -9.01 -2.24 0.32
CA ASP A 36 -10.15 -1.62 -0.36
C ASP A 36 -9.99 -1.62 -1.88
N GLY A 37 -8.78 -1.73 -2.38
CA GLY A 37 -8.56 -1.81 -3.82
C GLY A 37 -7.23 -1.22 -4.22
N ALA A 38 -6.98 -1.27 -5.52
CA ALA A 38 -5.76 -0.69 -6.08
C ALA A 38 -6.03 -0.28 -7.51
N GLU A 39 -5.26 0.69 -7.99
CA GLU A 39 -5.33 1.13 -9.37
C GLU A 39 -3.92 1.41 -9.88
N VAL A 40 -3.77 1.39 -11.19
CA VAL A 40 -2.49 1.64 -11.83
C VAL A 40 -2.70 2.57 -13.01
N ASP A 41 -1.78 3.52 -13.18
CA ASP A 41 -1.85 4.43 -14.31
C ASP A 41 -1.05 3.87 -15.50
N GLU A 42 -0.96 4.66 -16.57
CA GLU A 42 -0.30 4.23 -17.79
C GLU A 42 1.19 4.00 -17.60
N ASP A 43 1.76 4.64 -16.62
CA ASP A 43 3.21 4.59 -16.40
C ASP A 43 3.63 3.51 -15.41
N GLY A 44 2.67 2.77 -14.87
CA GLY A 44 2.97 1.73 -13.89
C GLY A 44 2.99 2.23 -12.46
N ASN A 45 2.49 3.43 -12.21
CA ASN A 45 2.37 3.94 -10.85
C ASN A 45 1.10 3.38 -10.22
N VAL A 46 1.25 2.73 -9.09
CA VAL A 46 0.17 2.05 -8.39
C VAL A 46 -0.24 2.85 -7.18
N THR A 47 -1.55 2.93 -6.94
CA THR A 47 -2.09 3.47 -5.70
C THR A 47 -2.89 2.37 -5.03
N VAL A 48 -2.56 2.08 -3.78
CA VAL A 48 -3.25 1.06 -3.00
C VAL A 48 -4.12 1.74 -1.96
N HIS A 49 -5.39 1.33 -1.91
CA HIS A 49 -6.37 1.89 -0.99
C HIS A 49 -6.65 0.85 0.09
N TYR A 50 -6.52 1.24 1.34
CA TYR A 50 -6.83 0.34 2.44
C TYR A 50 -7.16 1.17 3.69
N HIS A 51 -7.76 0.50 4.68
CA HIS A 51 -8.06 1.16 5.94
C HIS A 51 -7.38 0.39 7.07
N LEU A 52 -7.35 0.99 8.24
CA LEU A 52 -6.71 0.40 9.42
C LEU A 52 -7.77 -0.18 10.33
N THR A 53 -7.35 -1.03 11.27
CA THR A 53 -8.28 -1.70 12.17
C THR A 53 -8.99 -0.75 13.10
N SER A 54 -8.40 0.41 13.34
CA SER A 54 -8.99 1.42 14.21
C SER A 54 -8.68 2.80 13.64
N PRO A 55 -9.64 3.73 13.64
CA PRO A 55 -9.35 5.11 13.23
C PRO A 55 -8.40 5.81 14.18
N LEU A 56 -8.11 5.20 15.35
CA LEU A 56 -7.20 5.77 16.34
C LEU A 56 -5.88 5.00 16.41
N CYS A 57 -5.59 4.16 15.41
CA CYS A 57 -4.32 3.44 15.35
C CYS A 57 -3.16 4.44 15.49
N PRO A 58 -2.18 4.18 16.37
CA PRO A 58 -1.07 5.11 16.55
C PRO A 58 -0.38 5.41 15.23
N SER A 59 -0.09 6.67 14.99
CA SER A 59 0.45 7.10 13.70
C SER A 59 1.78 6.43 13.38
N ALA A 60 2.59 6.10 14.39
CA ALA A 60 3.84 5.40 14.15
C ALA A 60 3.61 4.04 13.49
N PHE A 61 2.61 3.29 13.97
CA PHE A 61 2.27 2.01 13.37
C PHE A 61 1.66 2.19 11.99
N ALA A 62 0.80 3.20 11.84
CA ALA A 62 0.16 3.46 10.56
C ALA A 62 1.20 3.78 9.48
N VAL A 63 2.19 4.61 9.82
CA VAL A 63 3.26 4.95 8.88
C VAL A 63 4.10 3.73 8.57
N GLN A 64 4.41 2.91 9.58
CA GLN A 64 5.21 1.71 9.38
C GLN A 64 4.50 0.75 8.42
N ILE A 65 3.20 0.54 8.61
CA ILE A 65 2.41 -0.32 7.74
C ILE A 65 2.44 0.23 6.31
N GLY A 66 2.23 1.52 6.15
CA GLY A 66 2.20 2.13 4.83
C GLY A 66 3.52 2.00 4.09
N ARG A 67 4.63 2.19 4.77
CA ARG A 67 5.94 2.05 4.16
C ARG A 67 6.18 0.61 3.71
N GLU A 68 5.74 -0.34 4.52
CA GLU A 68 5.92 -1.74 4.16
C GLU A 68 5.02 -2.12 2.98
N VAL A 69 3.80 -1.60 2.93
CA VAL A 69 2.91 -1.83 1.80
C VAL A 69 3.58 -1.33 0.51
N ARG A 70 4.11 -0.12 0.54
CA ARG A 70 4.77 0.44 -0.64
C ARG A 70 5.96 -0.43 -1.06
N ARG A 71 6.76 -0.83 -0.09
CA ARG A 71 7.95 -1.64 -0.39
C ARG A 71 7.58 -2.95 -1.07
N ARG A 72 6.55 -3.61 -0.57
CA ARG A 72 6.14 -4.89 -1.15
C ARG A 72 5.50 -4.73 -2.51
N VAL A 73 4.71 -3.68 -2.70
CA VAL A 73 4.09 -3.42 -3.99
C VAL A 73 5.16 -3.15 -5.06
N MET A 74 6.25 -2.49 -4.67
CA MET A 74 7.32 -2.20 -5.62
C MET A 74 8.02 -3.46 -6.14
N THR A 75 7.84 -4.61 -5.48
CA THR A 75 8.42 -5.85 -5.98
C THR A 75 7.58 -6.52 -7.07
N VAL A 76 6.40 -6.01 -7.33
CA VAL A 76 5.51 -6.58 -8.36
C VAL A 76 5.99 -6.13 -9.73
N ALA A 77 6.04 -7.06 -10.68
CA ALA A 77 6.55 -6.78 -12.01
C ALA A 77 5.73 -5.67 -12.68
N GLY A 78 6.43 -4.74 -13.29
CA GLY A 78 5.81 -3.63 -14.02
C GLY A 78 5.52 -2.40 -13.18
N VAL A 79 5.60 -2.51 -11.86
CA VAL A 79 5.34 -1.38 -10.98
C VAL A 79 6.54 -0.44 -10.98
N THR A 80 6.30 0.83 -11.31
CA THR A 80 7.35 1.84 -11.34
C THR A 80 7.29 2.78 -10.15
N GLY A 81 6.14 2.85 -9.49
CA GLY A 81 5.98 3.65 -8.28
C GLY A 81 4.82 3.13 -7.48
N ALA A 82 4.85 3.32 -6.18
CA ALA A 82 3.80 2.84 -5.30
C ALA A 82 3.41 3.94 -4.31
N ARG A 83 2.11 4.16 -4.17
CA ARG A 83 1.55 5.11 -3.23
C ARG A 83 0.46 4.42 -2.44
N VAL A 84 0.21 4.91 -1.25
CA VAL A 84 -0.89 4.42 -0.42
C VAL A 84 -1.90 5.53 -0.19
N ASP A 85 -3.15 5.12 -0.09
CA ASP A 85 -4.26 5.99 0.26
C ASP A 85 -4.98 5.31 1.43
N ILE A 86 -4.69 5.78 2.64
CA ILE A 86 -5.21 5.21 3.86
C ILE A 86 -6.56 5.84 4.14
N GLN A 87 -7.54 4.98 4.43
CA GLN A 87 -8.93 5.39 4.64
C GLN A 87 -9.30 5.24 6.10
N ASP A 88 -10.36 5.93 6.50
CA ASP A 88 -11.04 5.71 7.79
C ASP A 88 -10.14 5.84 9.02
N HIS A 89 -9.16 6.73 8.95
CA HIS A 89 -8.33 7.04 10.10
C HIS A 89 -8.51 8.51 10.44
N PHE A 90 -8.38 8.82 11.73
CA PHE A 90 -8.59 10.18 12.22
C PHE A 90 -7.73 11.21 11.47
N ILE A 91 -6.49 10.84 11.14
CA ILE A 91 -5.59 11.71 10.37
C ILE A 91 -5.07 10.99 9.11
N ALA A 92 -5.98 10.30 8.44
CA ALA A 92 -5.61 9.45 7.30
C ALA A 92 -4.85 10.21 6.21
N ALA A 93 -5.30 11.42 5.88
CA ALA A 93 -4.66 12.18 4.80
C ALA A 93 -3.22 12.53 5.17
N GLU A 94 -2.97 12.89 6.41
CA GLU A 94 -1.63 13.24 6.86
C GLU A 94 -0.72 12.04 6.89
N ILE A 95 -1.22 10.90 7.35
CA ILE A 95 -0.43 9.68 7.38
C ILE A 95 -0.07 9.25 5.96
N SER A 96 -1.04 9.29 5.07
CA SER A 96 -0.81 8.96 3.67
C SER A 96 0.27 9.84 3.07
N ARG A 97 0.20 11.14 3.35
CA ARG A 97 1.21 12.08 2.86
C ARG A 97 2.60 11.74 3.39
N LEU A 98 2.70 11.44 4.68
CA LEU A 98 3.99 11.12 5.28
C LEU A 98 4.60 9.86 4.68
N VAL A 99 3.78 8.84 4.48
CA VAL A 99 4.25 7.59 3.88
C VAL A 99 4.73 7.84 2.46
N ASN A 100 3.98 8.60 1.68
CA ASN A 100 4.29 8.79 0.27
C ASN A 100 5.46 9.74 0.06
N GLU A 101 5.74 10.62 1.01
CA GLU A 101 6.89 11.54 0.90
C GLU A 101 8.22 10.82 0.98
N ASP A 102 8.27 9.66 1.60
CA ASP A 102 9.51 8.90 1.70
C ASP A 102 10.10 8.58 0.34
N GLU A 103 9.26 8.50 -0.64
CA GLU A 103 9.66 8.20 -1.99
C GLU A 103 10.61 9.25 -2.54
N VAL A 104 10.41 10.49 -2.14
CA VAL A 104 11.21 11.61 -2.64
C VAL A 104 12.60 11.62 -2.01
N VAL A 105 12.68 11.19 -0.77
CA VAL A 105 13.91 11.26 0.00
C VAL A 105 14.95 10.29 -0.51
N SER A 106 14.52 9.20 -1.10
CA SER A 106 15.44 8.17 -1.55
C SER A 106 16.23 8.58 -2.79
N ALA A 107 15.89 9.67 -3.41
CA ALA A 107 16.54 10.11 -4.63
C ALA A 107 17.99 10.53 -4.39
#